data_3196e9558ee722edc1813df5de14ca6d
#
_entry.id   3196e9558ee722edc1813df5de14ca6d
#
_cell.length_a   1.000
_cell.length_b   1.000
_cell.length_c   1.000
_cell.angle_alpha   90.00
_cell.angle_beta   90.00
_cell.angle_gamma   90.00
#
_symmetry.space_group_name_H-M   'P 1'
#
loop_
_entity.id
_entity.type
_entity.pdbx_description
1 polymer ?
#
loop_
_entity_poly.entity_id
_entity_poly.type
_entity_poly.pdbx_seq_one_letter_code
_entity_poly.pdbx_strand_id
1 'polypeptide(L)'
;NAGKSTFISKVSNARPKIADYPFTTLVPNLGIVKYGDYKSFVMADIPGLIYGASDGKGLGSQFLRHIERTKVLVYLVECIAEEIQENFKTLQKELNKHNPELIERPSLLLLTKSDLILNEPGKKIKISKNISVIQISSVTGENLNKAVQSIAKLIQSQTYNPEVPAD
;
A
#
# COMPACT_ATOMS: atom_id res chain seq x y z
N ASN A 1 -9.89 2.26 8.45
CA ASN A 1 -10.18 0.91 8.97
C ASN A 1 -10.09 -0.20 7.90
N ALA A 2 -9.39 0.05 6.80
CA ALA A 2 -9.21 -0.95 5.73
C ALA A 2 -8.26 -2.11 6.10
N GLY A 3 -7.80 -2.20 7.34
CA GLY A 3 -6.92 -3.26 7.81
C GLY A 3 -5.44 -3.06 7.50
N LYS A 4 -4.98 -1.83 7.27
CA LYS A 4 -3.57 -1.51 6.97
C LYS A 4 -2.62 -2.01 8.05
N SER A 5 -2.83 -1.62 9.30
CA SER A 5 -1.97 -2.04 10.42
C SER A 5 -1.99 -3.55 10.63
N THR A 6 -3.13 -4.19 10.45
CA THR A 6 -3.26 -5.64 10.52
C THR A 6 -2.48 -6.32 9.41
N PHE A 7 -2.57 -5.81 8.19
CA PHE A 7 -1.82 -6.34 7.05
C PHE A 7 -0.30 -6.24 7.28
N ILE A 8 0.20 -5.05 7.63
CA ILE A 8 1.62 -4.85 7.94
C ILE A 8 2.08 -5.79 9.04
N SER A 9 1.31 -5.92 10.11
CA SER A 9 1.60 -6.82 11.23
C SER A 9 1.69 -8.28 10.81
N LYS A 10 0.85 -8.72 9.89
CA LYS A 10 0.81 -10.12 9.41
C LYS A 10 1.93 -10.46 8.44
N VAL A 11 2.33 -9.54 7.58
CA VAL A 11 3.36 -9.79 6.54
C VAL A 11 4.76 -9.43 6.99
N SER A 12 4.93 -8.63 8.03
CA SER A 12 6.25 -8.29 8.55
C SER A 12 6.82 -9.41 9.43
N ASN A 13 8.14 -9.62 9.32
CA ASN A 13 8.86 -10.67 10.03
C ASN A 13 9.38 -10.24 11.41
N ALA A 14 9.25 -8.96 11.72
CA ALA A 14 9.50 -8.40 13.04
C ALA A 14 8.26 -7.59 13.43
N ARG A 15 8.07 -7.37 14.74
CA ARG A 15 7.03 -6.42 15.19
C ARG A 15 7.22 -5.11 14.46
N PRO A 16 6.16 -4.51 13.89
CA PRO A 16 6.26 -3.22 13.25
C PRO A 16 6.94 -2.24 14.19
N LYS A 17 8.06 -1.68 13.78
CA LYS A 17 8.71 -0.63 14.54
C LYS A 17 7.90 0.65 14.33
N ILE A 18 7.54 1.28 15.42
CA ILE A 18 7.00 2.63 15.37
C ILE A 18 8.19 3.55 15.07
N ALA A 19 8.20 4.16 13.88
CA ALA A 19 9.20 5.16 13.57
C ALA A 19 8.77 6.49 14.18
N ASP A 20 9.59 7.00 15.08
CA ASP A 20 9.40 8.33 15.63
C ASP A 20 10.04 9.34 14.65
N TYR A 21 9.18 9.97 13.88
CA TYR A 21 9.59 11.10 13.05
C TYR A 21 9.36 12.38 13.86
N PRO A 22 10.42 13.11 14.26
CA PRO A 22 10.30 14.25 15.18
C PRO A 22 9.48 15.42 14.63
N PHE A 23 9.15 15.39 13.35
CA PHE A 23 8.41 16.45 12.65
C PHE A 23 6.93 16.12 12.40
N THR A 24 6.42 15.02 12.91
CA THR A 24 5.01 14.61 12.76
C THR A 24 4.45 14.15 14.09
N THR A 25 3.19 14.51 14.35
CA THR A 25 2.42 13.98 15.47
C THR A 25 1.84 12.60 15.17
N LEU A 26 1.89 12.17 13.92
CA LEU A 26 1.45 10.86 13.47
C LEU A 26 2.67 9.95 13.30
N VAL A 27 2.63 8.81 13.97
CA VAL A 27 3.70 7.82 13.96
C VAL A 27 3.36 6.72 12.96
N PRO A 28 4.01 6.63 11.78
CA PRO A 28 3.74 5.56 10.84
C PRO A 28 4.27 4.23 11.36
N ASN A 29 3.52 3.16 11.12
CA ASN A 29 3.99 1.82 11.36
C ASN A 29 4.92 1.40 10.20
N LEU A 30 6.12 0.94 10.55
CA LEU A 30 7.06 0.36 9.59
C LEU A 30 7.14 -1.14 9.81
N GLY A 31 7.13 -1.90 8.73
CA GLY A 31 7.33 -3.34 8.74
C GLY A 31 8.43 -3.75 7.78
N ILE A 32 9.30 -4.68 8.21
CA ILE A 32 10.27 -5.33 7.33
C ILE A 32 9.64 -6.61 6.81
N VAL A 33 9.47 -6.71 5.51
CA VAL A 33 8.81 -7.83 4.84
C VAL A 33 9.83 -8.64 4.06
N LYS A 34 10.05 -9.89 4.45
CA LYS A 34 10.90 -10.84 3.71
C LYS A 34 10.11 -11.48 2.58
N TYR A 35 10.71 -11.58 1.41
CA TYR A 35 10.11 -12.21 0.24
C TYR A 35 10.99 -13.29 -0.40
N GLY A 36 12.12 -13.60 0.21
CA GLY A 36 13.07 -14.63 -0.22
C GLY A 36 14.27 -14.65 0.70
N ASP A 37 15.19 -15.56 0.44
CA ASP A 37 16.44 -15.67 1.19
C ASP A 37 17.26 -14.38 1.04
N TYR A 38 17.56 -13.75 2.18
CA TYR A 38 18.29 -12.48 2.25
C TYR A 38 17.66 -11.31 1.50
N LYS A 39 16.38 -11.41 1.14
CA LYS A 39 15.63 -10.38 0.40
C LYS A 39 14.48 -9.85 1.24
N SER A 40 14.45 -8.55 1.42
CA SER A 40 13.38 -7.86 2.14
C SER A 40 13.12 -6.48 1.57
N PHE A 41 11.95 -5.94 1.86
CA PHE A 41 11.61 -4.53 1.63
C PHE A 41 10.96 -3.95 2.89
N VAL A 42 10.97 -2.62 2.98
CA VAL A 42 10.31 -1.90 4.05
C VAL A 42 8.95 -1.43 3.57
N MET A 43 7.92 -1.71 4.36
CA MET A 43 6.56 -1.24 4.15
C MET A 43 6.23 -0.20 5.23
N ALA A 44 5.67 0.92 4.81
CA ALA A 44 5.23 1.98 5.70
C ALA A 44 3.72 2.18 5.58
N ASP A 45 3.03 2.26 6.70
CA ASP A 45 1.66 2.75 6.76
C ASP A 45 1.67 4.27 6.64
N ILE A 46 0.82 4.80 5.76
CA ILE A 46 0.62 6.25 5.63
C ILE A 46 -0.67 6.61 6.37
N PRO A 47 -0.59 7.08 7.63
CA PRO A 47 -1.78 7.45 8.39
C PRO A 47 -2.40 8.74 7.83
N GLY A 48 -3.72 8.85 7.88
CA GLY A 48 -4.45 10.10 7.66
C GLY A 48 -4.65 10.55 6.23
N LEU A 49 -4.35 9.71 5.20
CA LEU A 49 -4.64 10.05 3.81
C LEU A 49 -6.13 10.01 3.43
N ILE A 50 -6.99 9.48 4.31
CA ILE A 50 -8.39 9.21 3.95
C ILE A 50 -9.31 10.40 4.19
N TYR A 51 -8.99 11.35 5.06
CA TYR A 51 -9.86 12.51 5.35
C TYR A 51 -9.04 13.76 5.63
N GLY A 52 -8.98 14.67 4.67
CA GLY A 52 -8.51 16.03 4.86
C GLY A 52 -7.01 16.22 5.03
N ALA A 53 -6.19 15.25 4.68
CA ALA A 53 -4.74 15.39 4.71
C ALA A 53 -4.22 16.42 3.68
N SER A 54 -5.00 16.67 2.62
CA SER A 54 -4.71 17.69 1.62
C SER A 54 -4.86 19.12 2.14
N ASP A 55 -5.56 19.31 3.25
CA ASP A 55 -5.83 20.63 3.81
C ASP A 55 -4.75 21.11 4.82
N GLY A 56 -3.61 20.46 4.85
CA GLY A 56 -2.44 20.91 5.61
C GLY A 56 -2.49 20.72 7.12
N LYS A 57 -3.50 20.04 7.63
CA LYS A 57 -3.75 19.94 9.08
C LYS A 57 -3.23 18.68 9.79
N GLY A 58 -2.43 17.84 9.16
CA GLY A 58 -2.07 16.57 9.81
C GLY A 58 -0.71 15.97 9.51
N LEU A 59 -0.16 16.24 8.36
CA LEU A 59 1.12 15.67 7.94
C LEU A 59 2.11 16.79 7.65
N GLY A 60 3.21 16.86 8.37
CA GLY A 60 4.27 17.81 8.08
C GLY A 60 4.83 17.62 6.68
N SER A 61 5.23 18.72 6.02
CA SER A 61 5.82 18.69 4.68
C SER A 61 7.00 17.74 4.53
N GLN A 62 7.75 17.49 5.60
CA GLN A 62 8.87 16.56 5.61
C GLN A 62 8.43 15.10 5.59
N PHE A 63 7.34 14.75 6.25
CA PHE A 63 6.76 13.41 6.18
C PHE A 63 6.29 13.08 4.75
N LEU A 64 5.69 14.05 4.10
CA LEU A 64 5.26 13.95 2.72
C LEU A 64 6.44 13.73 1.76
N ARG A 65 7.60 14.33 2.03
CA ARG A 65 8.84 14.06 1.28
C ARG A 65 9.34 12.61 1.45
N HIS A 66 9.11 11.99 2.61
CA HIS A 66 9.44 10.57 2.79
C HIS A 66 8.52 9.66 1.97
N ILE A 67 7.23 10.02 1.88
CA ILE A 67 6.28 9.32 0.99
C ILE A 67 6.73 9.42 -0.47
N GLU A 68 7.25 10.56 -0.88
CA GLU A 68 7.79 10.77 -2.22
C GLU A 68 8.95 9.82 -2.59
N ARG A 69 9.63 9.26 -1.60
CA ARG A 69 10.70 8.26 -1.81
C ARG A 69 10.19 6.83 -1.98
N THR A 70 8.92 6.57 -1.77
CA THR A 70 8.34 5.23 -1.96
C THR A 70 8.39 4.84 -3.44
N LYS A 71 8.71 3.60 -3.73
CA LYS A 71 8.81 3.11 -5.11
C LYS A 71 7.50 2.52 -5.64
N VAL A 72 6.72 1.95 -4.75
CA VAL A 72 5.47 1.25 -5.04
C VAL A 72 4.40 1.68 -4.06
N LEU A 73 3.18 1.84 -4.53
CA LEU A 73 2.01 2.12 -3.70
C LEU A 73 1.13 0.88 -3.58
N VAL A 74 0.64 0.64 -2.38
CA VAL A 74 -0.33 -0.43 -2.11
C VAL A 74 -1.59 0.19 -1.55
N TYR A 75 -2.67 0.10 -2.30
CA TYR A 75 -3.99 0.54 -1.88
C TYR A 75 -4.71 -0.60 -1.17
N LEU A 76 -5.36 -0.32 -0.06
CA LEU A 76 -6.20 -1.28 0.65
C LEU A 76 -7.63 -0.78 0.70
N VAL A 77 -8.56 -1.61 0.24
CA VAL A 77 -10.01 -1.37 0.29
C VAL A 77 -10.70 -2.64 0.77
N GLU A 78 -11.72 -2.52 1.61
CA GLU A 78 -12.45 -3.68 2.10
C GLU A 78 -13.31 -4.32 1.00
N CYS A 79 -13.28 -5.65 0.88
CA CYS A 79 -14.11 -6.41 -0.06
C CYS A 79 -15.61 -6.17 0.15
N ILE A 80 -16.02 -5.93 1.40
CA ILE A 80 -17.41 -5.72 1.80
C ILE A 80 -17.92 -4.30 1.55
N ALA A 81 -17.04 -3.38 1.15
CA ALA A 81 -17.44 -2.01 0.84
C ALA A 81 -18.44 -2.02 -0.34
N GLU A 82 -19.54 -1.32 -0.17
CA GLU A 82 -20.55 -1.20 -1.23
C GLU A 82 -19.98 -0.53 -2.48
N GLU A 83 -19.08 0.41 -2.28
CA GLU A 83 -18.49 1.26 -3.31
C GLU A 83 -16.96 1.11 -3.39
N ILE A 84 -16.48 -0.11 -3.62
CA ILE A 84 -15.04 -0.39 -3.72
C ILE A 84 -14.37 0.54 -4.73
N GLN A 85 -14.97 0.71 -5.89
CA GLN A 85 -14.41 1.52 -6.97
C GLN A 85 -14.35 3.00 -6.61
N GLU A 86 -15.36 3.53 -5.93
CA GLU A 86 -15.41 4.92 -5.48
C GLU A 86 -14.40 5.17 -4.36
N ASN A 87 -14.29 4.24 -3.43
CA ASN A 87 -13.27 4.31 -2.36
C ASN A 87 -11.85 4.32 -2.93
N PHE A 88 -11.59 3.48 -3.92
CA PHE A 88 -10.30 3.46 -4.60
C PHE A 88 -10.01 4.78 -5.35
N LYS A 89 -10.98 5.29 -6.09
CA LYS A 89 -10.86 6.60 -6.76
C LYS A 89 -10.63 7.74 -5.78
N THR A 90 -11.29 7.70 -4.62
CA THR A 90 -11.11 8.71 -3.57
C THR A 90 -9.67 8.70 -3.06
N LEU A 91 -9.10 7.53 -2.79
CA LEU A 91 -7.70 7.40 -2.40
C LEU A 91 -6.75 7.95 -3.47
N GLN A 92 -7.01 7.66 -4.73
CA GLN A 92 -6.21 8.20 -5.83
C GLN A 92 -6.32 9.72 -5.93
N LYS A 93 -7.52 10.29 -5.76
CA LYS A 93 -7.72 11.74 -5.77
C LYS A 93 -6.97 12.43 -4.63
N GLU A 94 -7.00 11.87 -3.43
CA GLU A 94 -6.26 12.40 -2.28
C GLU A 94 -4.75 12.41 -2.55
N LEU A 95 -4.21 11.32 -3.06
CA LEU A 95 -2.80 11.26 -3.45
C LEU A 95 -2.45 12.26 -4.54
N ASN A 96 -3.31 12.38 -5.54
CA ASN A 96 -3.09 13.32 -6.65
C ASN A 96 -3.08 14.78 -6.21
N LYS A 97 -3.98 15.15 -5.30
CA LYS A 97 -3.98 16.48 -4.70
C LYS A 97 -2.69 16.79 -3.95
N HIS A 98 -2.13 15.75 -3.32
CA HIS A 98 -0.93 15.89 -2.55
C HIS A 98 0.32 15.99 -3.44
N ASN A 99 0.52 15.04 -4.31
CA ASN A 99 1.58 15.02 -5.33
C ASN A 99 1.15 14.17 -6.53
N PRO A 100 0.92 14.77 -7.71
CA PRO A 100 0.52 14.04 -8.92
C PRO A 100 1.50 12.94 -9.33
N GLU A 101 2.79 13.06 -9.01
CA GLU A 101 3.79 12.02 -9.33
C GLU A 101 3.54 10.70 -8.60
N LEU A 102 2.86 10.72 -7.46
CA LEU A 102 2.58 9.50 -6.69
C LEU A 102 1.64 8.55 -7.43
N ILE A 103 0.67 9.07 -8.15
CA ILE A 103 -0.28 8.22 -8.88
C ILE A 103 0.33 7.56 -10.12
N GLU A 104 1.45 8.06 -10.61
CA GLU A 104 2.20 7.47 -11.73
C GLU A 104 3.03 6.26 -11.30
N ARG A 105 3.22 6.05 -10.00
CA ARG A 105 4.02 4.93 -9.50
C ARG A 105 3.31 3.60 -9.69
N PRO A 106 4.08 2.51 -9.87
CA PRO A 106 3.54 1.17 -9.87
C PRO A 106 2.71 0.92 -8.62
N SER A 107 1.54 0.36 -8.80
CA SER A 107 0.57 0.22 -7.73
C SER A 107 -0.10 -1.14 -7.73
N LEU A 108 -0.51 -1.58 -6.54
CA LEU A 108 -1.27 -2.78 -6.31
C LEU A 108 -2.52 -2.42 -5.49
N LEU A 109 -3.67 -2.98 -5.82
CA LEU A 109 -4.88 -2.89 -5.01
C LEU A 109 -5.10 -4.21 -4.27
N LEU A 110 -5.14 -4.14 -2.96
CA LEU A 110 -5.52 -5.25 -2.10
C LEU A 110 -6.96 -5.05 -1.62
N LEU A 111 -7.79 -6.03 -1.90
CA LEU A 111 -9.14 -6.11 -1.36
C LEU A 111 -9.09 -6.94 -0.09
N THR A 112 -9.23 -6.27 1.05
CA THR A 112 -9.08 -6.88 2.38
C THR A 112 -10.37 -7.52 2.87
N LYS A 113 -10.27 -8.38 3.89
CA LYS A 113 -11.40 -9.07 4.53
C LYS A 113 -12.17 -9.99 3.58
N SER A 114 -11.46 -10.71 2.69
CA SER A 114 -12.07 -11.68 1.76
C SER A 114 -12.82 -12.80 2.48
N ASP A 115 -12.46 -13.09 3.73
CA ASP A 115 -13.14 -14.07 4.59
C ASP A 115 -14.59 -13.72 4.91
N LEU A 116 -15.00 -12.47 4.74
CA LEU A 116 -16.36 -12.01 5.00
C LEU A 116 -17.31 -12.16 3.80
N ILE A 117 -16.79 -12.50 2.61
CA ILE A 117 -17.60 -12.62 1.38
C ILE A 117 -17.76 -14.07 0.92
N LEU A 118 -17.88 -14.99 1.83
CA LEU A 118 -17.79 -16.44 1.65
C LEU A 118 -18.69 -17.06 0.57
N ASN A 119 -19.65 -16.38 -0.01
CA ASN A 119 -20.57 -16.92 -1.01
C ASN A 119 -20.99 -15.94 -2.11
N GLU A 120 -20.35 -14.80 -2.24
CA GLU A 120 -20.67 -13.87 -3.30
C GLU A 120 -19.64 -13.98 -4.45
N PRO A 121 -20.10 -14.09 -5.71
CA PRO A 121 -19.18 -13.99 -6.84
C PRO A 121 -18.49 -12.63 -6.76
N GLY A 122 -17.16 -12.65 -6.72
CA GLY A 122 -16.35 -11.44 -6.58
C GLY A 122 -16.83 -10.34 -7.53
N LYS A 123 -17.18 -9.19 -6.98
CA LYS A 123 -17.57 -8.02 -7.77
C LYS A 123 -16.48 -7.73 -8.80
N LYS A 124 -16.82 -7.76 -10.08
CA LYS A 124 -15.89 -7.37 -11.14
C LYS A 124 -15.62 -5.88 -11.02
N ILE A 125 -14.46 -5.55 -10.50
CA ILE A 125 -14.02 -4.17 -10.34
C ILE A 125 -13.33 -3.76 -11.63
N LYS A 126 -13.84 -2.74 -12.29
CA LYS A 126 -13.20 -2.12 -13.45
C LYS A 126 -12.15 -1.13 -12.95
N ILE A 127 -10.93 -1.57 -12.83
CA ILE A 127 -9.78 -0.73 -12.53
C ILE A 127 -8.93 -0.57 -13.79
N SER A 128 -8.15 0.49 -13.85
CA SER A 128 -7.17 0.72 -14.90
C SER A 128 -6.36 -0.55 -15.17
N LYS A 129 -6.13 -0.88 -16.43
CA LYS A 129 -5.44 -2.09 -16.87
C LYS A 129 -4.03 -2.28 -16.26
N ASN A 130 -3.48 -1.23 -15.68
CA ASN A 130 -2.11 -1.21 -15.16
C ASN A 130 -2.02 -1.51 -13.65
N ILE A 131 -3.13 -1.75 -12.98
CA ILE A 131 -3.16 -2.03 -11.53
C ILE A 131 -3.69 -3.44 -11.30
N SER A 132 -2.86 -4.28 -10.71
CA SER A 132 -3.27 -5.63 -10.30
C SER A 132 -4.14 -5.57 -9.04
N VAL A 133 -5.12 -6.45 -8.97
CA VAL A 133 -6.05 -6.57 -7.84
C VAL A 133 -5.90 -7.96 -7.22
N ILE A 134 -5.70 -8.01 -5.91
CA ILE A 134 -5.62 -9.27 -5.16
C ILE A 134 -6.58 -9.18 -3.97
N GLN A 135 -7.42 -10.19 -3.82
CA GLN A 135 -8.24 -10.37 -2.62
C GLN A 135 -7.40 -11.07 -1.55
N ILE A 136 -7.42 -10.53 -0.34
CA ILE A 136 -6.66 -11.05 0.79
C ILE A 136 -7.52 -11.14 2.05
N SER A 137 -7.13 -12.05 2.95
CA SER A 137 -7.60 -12.07 4.32
C SER A 137 -6.42 -12.12 5.28
N SER A 138 -6.29 -11.11 6.10
CA SER A 138 -5.29 -11.10 7.19
C SER A 138 -5.66 -12.03 8.34
N VAL A 139 -6.93 -12.44 8.43
CA VAL A 139 -7.41 -13.38 9.45
C VAL A 139 -7.07 -14.82 9.07
N THR A 140 -7.38 -15.24 7.85
CA THR A 140 -7.13 -16.61 7.38
C THR A 140 -5.73 -16.80 6.80
N GLY A 141 -5.04 -15.73 6.43
CA GLY A 141 -3.77 -15.76 5.70
C GLY A 141 -3.93 -15.89 4.18
N GLU A 142 -5.17 -15.89 3.68
CA GLU A 142 -5.44 -16.04 2.25
C GLU A 142 -4.72 -14.99 1.42
N ASN A 143 -3.98 -15.46 0.41
CA ASN A 143 -3.26 -14.64 -0.56
C ASN A 143 -2.25 -13.61 0.01
N LEU A 144 -1.89 -13.69 1.29
CA LEU A 144 -0.89 -12.77 1.87
C LEU A 144 0.48 -12.94 1.20
N ASN A 145 0.91 -14.19 1.00
CA ASN A 145 2.18 -14.45 0.31
C ASN A 145 2.15 -13.99 -1.15
N LYS A 146 1.04 -14.20 -1.84
CA LYS A 146 0.84 -13.72 -3.21
C LYS A 146 0.94 -12.20 -3.30
N ALA A 147 0.35 -11.48 -2.34
CA ALA A 147 0.45 -10.02 -2.25
C ALA A 147 1.91 -9.58 -2.03
N VAL A 148 2.62 -10.20 -1.09
CA VAL A 148 4.04 -9.91 -0.81
C VAL A 148 4.91 -10.14 -2.06
N GLN A 149 4.75 -11.25 -2.74
CA GLN A 149 5.51 -11.55 -3.97
C GLN A 149 5.19 -10.57 -5.12
N SER A 150 3.94 -10.14 -5.22
CA SER A 150 3.53 -9.15 -6.23
C SER A 150 4.13 -7.77 -5.94
N ILE A 151 4.18 -7.35 -4.69
CA ILE A 151 4.84 -6.10 -4.27
C ILE A 151 6.34 -6.18 -4.58
N ALA A 152 6.99 -7.28 -4.23
CA ALA A 152 8.40 -7.50 -4.49
C ALA A 152 8.74 -7.40 -5.98
N LYS A 153 7.92 -7.98 -6.85
CA LYS A 153 8.08 -7.88 -8.31
C LYS A 153 7.98 -6.44 -8.80
N LEU A 154 7.02 -5.67 -8.29
CA LEU A 154 6.88 -4.25 -8.63
C LEU A 154 8.10 -3.44 -8.20
N ILE A 155 8.64 -3.70 -7.02
CA ILE A 155 9.85 -3.04 -6.53
C ILE A 155 11.06 -3.39 -7.42
N GLN A 156 11.23 -4.65 -7.77
CA GLN A 156 12.33 -5.11 -8.62
C GLN A 156 12.27 -4.48 -10.02
N SER A 157 11.08 -4.32 -10.59
CA SER A 157 10.91 -3.66 -11.89
C SER A 157 11.35 -2.20 -11.89
N GLN A 158 11.37 -1.52 -10.74
CA GLN A 158 11.83 -0.14 -10.59
C GLN A 158 13.34 -0.02 -10.40
N THR A 159 14.03 -1.10 -10.02
CA THR A 159 15.48 -1.10 -9.81
C THR A 159 16.26 -1.49 -11.07
N TYR A 160 15.59 -2.10 -12.04
CA TYR A 160 16.20 -2.42 -13.33
C TYR A 160 16.10 -1.23 -14.28
N ASN A 161 17.18 -0.43 -14.33
CA ASN A 161 17.34 0.59 -15.37
C ASN A 161 18.37 0.07 -16.39
N PRO A 162 17.95 -0.34 -17.60
CA PRO A 162 18.85 -0.87 -18.61
C PRO A 162 19.75 0.18 -19.28
N GLU A 163 19.64 1.46 -18.90
CA GLU A 163 20.35 2.57 -19.53
C GLU A 163 21.67 2.96 -18.86
N VAL A 164 22.17 2.21 -17.89
CA VAL A 164 23.53 2.42 -17.37
C VAL A 164 24.44 1.38 -18.01
N PRO A 165 25.29 1.75 -19.02
CA PRO A 165 26.34 0.87 -19.48
C PRO A 165 27.26 0.57 -18.30
N ALA A 166 27.58 -0.69 -18.09
CA ALA A 166 28.62 -1.08 -17.17
C ALA A 166 29.95 -0.54 -17.71
N ASP A 167 30.58 0.40 -16.97
CA ASP A 167 31.98 0.76 -17.15
C ASP A 167 32.88 -0.39 -16.69
#